data_8b40c34827ba06cfcbbfe19dff4d4e51
#
_entry.id   8b40c34827ba06cfcbbfe19dff4d4e51
#
_cell.length_a   1.000
_cell.length_b   1.000
_cell.length_c   1.000
_cell.angle_alpha   90.00
_cell.angle_beta   90.00
_cell.angle_gamma   90.00
#
_symmetry.space_group_name_H-M   'P 1'
#
loop_
_entity.id
_entity.type
_entity.pdbx_description
1 polymer ?
#
loop_
_entity_poly.entity_id
_entity_poly.type
_entity_poly.pdbx_seq_one_letter_code
_entity_poly.pdbx_strand_id
1 'polypeptide(L)'
;MAKPQIFNRDMKRLAYLDNALAVGYGLETNSLWTATFTLPADDPKNAYCTPLNFVEIFDGDERIDLFRIIGEDMERSNGATRYYDCEHVLATLLSDVLFQYHQCGGSGVKTADVLNYILARQTRQNWKLGACDFKRYFEYNWENSTLLAALFAVPECFDSEYLWSWDTTVYPWTLSLTVPTEALKSEIRYAKNMTNIKKTTDATSIANRVYALGYGEGVNQLTIESANGGVPYVEDALSIERYGLCSTILVDSRYQVAENLKAYAEQILAGLKEPYVSYEIGAIDLHRLTGDKFSKFRPGEIVRVVDEADGINLRTRIVRVEKADAEGDPGNVTVTIANKTQDIAGSISDLQSRALISETYAQGATNQQIYNFSDNADATHPAKLQLYISDSVVRINKMLLNIEFEAFRAYEKAIGGGGGQTTSSGGGGGQTTSSGGGQTTSSGGGSTTSSGGGQTSGGTALESSNVLPSETNGQAVHNHGISQHARLATTSDGKTVDGYETFIWSGAHTHPAHTHRISAHTHEVYDHTHTVRAHTHTVKDHTHTVKDHTHAIEFGIYEGQRASKATIKVDGKEIPAPSSYSNIDIVKYLATDSSGKIRRNSWHSIEILPDNMSRIVGAVFAQTFCNSRGGGDY
;
A
#
# COMPACT_ATOMS: atom_id res chain seq x y z
N MET A 1 38.74 -29.70 17.94
CA MET A 1 37.54 -29.44 17.10
C MET A 1 36.45 -28.95 18.00
N ALA A 2 35.91 -27.79 17.69
CA ALA A 2 34.77 -27.25 18.41
C ALA A 2 33.53 -28.08 18.10
N LYS A 3 32.69 -28.33 19.09
CA LYS A 3 31.45 -29.11 18.97
C LYS A 3 30.26 -28.19 18.98
N PRO A 4 29.12 -28.57 18.37
CA PRO A 4 27.91 -27.77 18.43
C PRO A 4 27.51 -27.45 19.86
N GLN A 5 26.96 -26.25 20.07
CA GLN A 5 26.58 -25.76 21.40
C GLN A 5 25.12 -25.33 21.39
N ILE A 6 24.38 -25.78 22.40
CA ILE A 6 22.96 -25.41 22.56
C ILE A 6 22.83 -24.25 23.52
N PHE A 7 21.99 -23.29 23.11
CA PHE A 7 21.60 -22.12 23.90
C PHE A 7 20.07 -22.03 24.03
N ASN A 8 19.60 -21.48 25.12
CA ASN A 8 18.21 -21.09 25.21
C ASN A 8 17.95 -19.79 24.46
N ARG A 9 16.67 -19.37 24.44
CA ARG A 9 16.26 -18.12 23.74
C ARG A 9 16.85 -16.83 24.31
N ASP A 10 17.46 -16.88 25.51
CA ASP A 10 18.13 -15.76 26.16
C ASP A 10 19.66 -15.82 26.01
N MET A 11 20.14 -16.62 25.04
CA MET A 11 21.55 -16.84 24.73
C MET A 11 22.38 -17.43 25.90
N LYS A 12 21.69 -18.09 26.86
CA LYS A 12 22.38 -18.85 27.91
C LYS A 12 22.71 -20.24 27.39
N ARG A 13 23.98 -20.60 27.38
CA ARG A 13 24.44 -21.91 26.97
C ARG A 13 23.92 -23.01 27.91
N LEU A 14 23.32 -24.04 27.34
CA LEU A 14 22.73 -25.17 28.04
C LEU A 14 23.65 -26.39 28.02
N ALA A 15 24.26 -26.70 26.87
CA ALA A 15 25.11 -27.89 26.68
C ALA A 15 26.11 -27.73 25.52
N TYR A 16 27.16 -28.54 25.57
CA TYR A 16 27.99 -28.89 24.43
C TYR A 16 27.55 -30.26 23.92
N LEU A 17 27.38 -30.39 22.60
CA LEU A 17 26.94 -31.64 21.99
C LEU A 17 28.17 -32.48 21.57
N ASP A 18 28.89 -33.04 22.55
CA ASP A 18 30.15 -33.76 22.31
C ASP A 18 29.94 -35.00 21.43
N ASN A 19 28.75 -35.60 21.48
CA ASN A 19 28.39 -36.81 20.73
C ASN A 19 27.63 -36.48 19.43
N ALA A 20 27.65 -35.22 18.98
CA ALA A 20 27.02 -34.86 17.71
C ALA A 20 27.71 -35.58 16.56
N LEU A 21 26.93 -36.13 15.66
CA LEU A 21 27.31 -36.88 14.48
C LEU A 21 26.70 -36.20 13.25
N ALA A 22 27.29 -36.40 12.08
CA ALA A 22 26.76 -35.91 10.80
C ALA A 22 26.32 -34.44 10.87
N VAL A 23 27.21 -33.57 11.35
CA VAL A 23 26.94 -32.12 11.44
C VAL A 23 27.03 -31.51 10.04
N GLY A 24 25.89 -31.14 9.47
CA GLY A 24 25.80 -30.57 8.13
C GLY A 24 25.37 -29.10 8.16
N TYR A 25 25.65 -28.40 7.05
CA TYR A 25 25.16 -27.05 6.83
C TYR A 25 25.00 -26.72 5.35
N GLY A 26 24.05 -25.83 5.07
CA GLY A 26 23.82 -25.25 3.75
C GLY A 26 23.77 -23.73 3.86
N LEU A 27 24.71 -23.06 3.21
CA LEU A 27 24.86 -21.60 3.21
C LEU A 27 24.50 -21.10 1.81
N GLU A 28 23.54 -20.18 1.70
CA GLU A 28 23.07 -19.69 0.43
C GLU A 28 23.01 -18.16 0.42
N THR A 29 23.35 -17.55 -0.71
CA THR A 29 23.36 -16.09 -0.89
C THR A 29 21.94 -15.55 -0.80
N ASN A 30 21.75 -14.49 -0.02
CA ASN A 30 20.46 -13.79 0.16
C ASN A 30 19.31 -14.71 0.59
N SER A 31 19.61 -15.77 1.34
CA SER A 31 18.65 -16.77 1.77
C SER A 31 18.85 -17.18 3.23
N LEU A 32 17.87 -17.85 3.81
CA LEU A 32 18.05 -18.48 5.12
C LEU A 32 18.97 -19.68 5.02
N TRP A 33 20.04 -19.68 5.82
CA TRP A 33 20.93 -20.81 5.94
C TRP A 33 20.28 -21.94 6.71
N THR A 34 20.72 -23.15 6.44
CA THR A 34 20.25 -24.37 7.10
C THR A 34 21.41 -25.07 7.75
N ALA A 35 21.10 -25.84 8.78
CA ALA A 35 22.07 -26.76 9.38
C ALA A 35 21.35 -28.01 9.89
N THR A 36 22.11 -29.06 10.06
CA THR A 36 21.63 -30.34 10.58
C THR A 36 22.64 -30.93 11.54
N PHE A 37 22.17 -31.71 12.49
CA PHE A 37 23.04 -32.56 13.31
C PHE A 37 22.27 -33.78 13.82
N THR A 38 23.00 -34.79 14.14
CA THR A 38 22.45 -36.05 14.68
C THR A 38 23.04 -36.33 16.04
N LEU A 39 22.22 -36.78 16.98
CA LEU A 39 22.65 -37.28 18.28
C LEU A 39 22.25 -38.77 18.48
N PRO A 40 22.99 -39.55 19.25
CA PRO A 40 22.47 -40.84 19.76
C PRO A 40 21.13 -40.63 20.48
N ALA A 41 20.19 -41.53 20.26
CA ALA A 41 18.82 -41.39 20.82
C ALA A 41 18.78 -41.37 22.35
N ASP A 42 19.76 -42.02 22.99
CA ASP A 42 19.93 -42.10 24.43
C ASP A 42 20.81 -41.00 25.03
N ASP A 43 21.32 -40.10 24.22
CA ASP A 43 22.10 -38.96 24.74
C ASP A 43 21.22 -38.04 25.60
N PRO A 44 21.58 -37.81 26.89
CA PRO A 44 20.77 -37.00 27.78
C PRO A 44 20.66 -35.53 27.31
N LYS A 45 21.55 -35.07 26.42
CA LYS A 45 21.54 -33.72 25.87
C LYS A 45 20.41 -33.50 24.88
N ASN A 46 19.78 -34.55 24.36
CA ASN A 46 18.54 -34.46 23.61
C ASN A 46 17.46 -33.61 24.34
N ALA A 47 17.47 -33.65 25.68
CA ALA A 47 16.54 -32.86 26.50
C ALA A 47 16.72 -31.34 26.33
N TYR A 48 17.87 -30.87 25.84
CA TYR A 48 18.12 -29.46 25.59
C TYR A 48 17.85 -29.08 24.12
N CYS A 49 17.76 -30.05 23.21
CA CYS A 49 17.51 -29.85 21.78
C CYS A 49 16.02 -29.65 21.50
N THR A 50 15.37 -28.77 22.25
CA THR A 50 13.95 -28.48 22.10
C THR A 50 13.71 -27.50 20.96
N PRO A 51 12.53 -27.54 20.28
CA PRO A 51 12.22 -26.61 19.21
C PRO A 51 12.42 -25.16 19.59
N LEU A 52 12.99 -24.40 18.66
CA LEU A 52 13.32 -22.96 18.76
C LEU A 52 14.43 -22.62 19.78
N ASN A 53 15.10 -23.58 20.41
CA ASN A 53 16.39 -23.34 21.04
C ASN A 53 17.44 -23.11 19.96
N PHE A 54 18.49 -22.38 20.34
CA PHE A 54 19.56 -22.04 19.40
C PHE A 54 20.69 -23.06 19.48
N VAL A 55 21.28 -23.34 18.33
CA VAL A 55 22.47 -24.17 18.20
C VAL A 55 23.55 -23.46 17.41
N GLU A 56 24.73 -23.37 17.96
CA GLU A 56 25.92 -22.86 17.27
C GLU A 56 26.64 -24.02 16.58
N ILE A 57 26.85 -23.90 15.28
CA ILE A 57 27.45 -24.93 14.43
C ILE A 57 28.88 -24.56 14.09
N PHE A 58 29.73 -25.58 14.04
CA PHE A 58 31.16 -25.45 13.75
C PHE A 58 31.58 -26.41 12.65
N ASP A 59 32.56 -26.01 11.84
CA ASP A 59 33.31 -26.84 10.95
C ASP A 59 34.76 -26.88 11.45
N GLY A 60 35.11 -27.90 12.20
CA GLY A 60 36.33 -27.96 12.96
C GLY A 60 36.39 -26.96 14.09
N ASP A 61 37.30 -25.98 13.97
CA ASP A 61 37.37 -24.87 14.93
C ASP A 61 36.78 -23.57 14.38
N GLU A 62 36.32 -23.59 13.12
CA GLU A 62 35.65 -22.46 12.50
C GLU A 62 34.18 -22.46 12.89
N ARG A 63 33.73 -21.34 13.44
CA ARG A 63 32.31 -21.11 13.69
C ARG A 63 31.61 -20.83 12.36
N ILE A 64 30.60 -21.64 12.01
CA ILE A 64 29.75 -21.42 10.83
C ILE A 64 28.75 -20.33 11.14
N ASP A 65 27.81 -20.58 12.02
CA ASP A 65 26.89 -19.57 12.55
C ASP A 65 25.99 -20.13 13.66
N LEU A 66 24.98 -19.32 14.03
CA LEU A 66 23.95 -19.64 15.01
C LEU A 66 22.64 -19.98 14.28
N PHE A 67 22.04 -21.09 14.65
CA PHE A 67 20.83 -21.63 14.07
C PHE A 67 19.76 -21.85 15.16
N ARG A 68 18.52 -22.04 14.78
CA ARG A 68 17.45 -22.48 15.66
C ARG A 68 16.91 -23.84 15.22
N ILE A 69 16.61 -24.71 16.14
CA ILE A 69 16.07 -26.05 15.88
C ILE A 69 14.61 -25.90 15.44
N ILE A 70 14.25 -26.49 14.31
CA ILE A 70 12.87 -26.43 13.75
C ILE A 70 12.22 -27.80 13.64
N GLY A 71 13.01 -28.87 13.53
CA GLY A 71 12.53 -30.24 13.37
C GLY A 71 13.34 -31.24 14.15
N GLU A 72 12.71 -32.36 14.50
CA GLU A 72 13.32 -33.54 15.09
C GLU A 72 12.72 -34.80 14.46
N ASP A 73 13.57 -35.63 13.88
CA ASP A 73 13.21 -36.99 13.42
C ASP A 73 13.91 -38.03 14.24
N MET A 74 13.18 -39.07 14.66
CA MET A 74 13.73 -40.16 15.44
C MET A 74 13.67 -41.46 14.65
N GLU A 75 14.85 -41.99 14.32
CA GLU A 75 14.98 -43.31 13.69
C GLU A 75 15.37 -44.38 14.70
N ARG A 76 14.60 -45.47 14.73
CA ARG A 76 14.88 -46.68 15.54
C ARG A 76 15.30 -47.85 14.66
N SER A 77 16.50 -47.78 14.15
CA SER A 77 17.18 -48.88 13.50
C SER A 77 18.36 -49.36 14.37
N ASN A 78 19.23 -50.23 13.86
CA ASN A 78 20.48 -50.58 14.55
C ASN A 78 21.36 -49.33 14.72
N GLY A 79 21.35 -48.74 15.93
CA GLY A 79 21.97 -47.46 16.24
C GLY A 79 20.94 -46.35 16.23
N ALA A 80 19.94 -46.40 17.15
CA ALA A 80 18.90 -45.36 17.26
C ALA A 80 19.51 -43.95 17.37
N THR A 81 19.11 -43.06 16.49
CA THR A 81 19.58 -41.68 16.44
C THR A 81 18.41 -40.72 16.40
N ARG A 82 18.68 -39.47 16.77
CA ARG A 82 17.79 -38.33 16.58
C ARG A 82 18.47 -37.34 15.64
N TYR A 83 17.77 -37.03 14.58
CA TYR A 83 18.17 -36.07 13.60
C TYR A 83 17.47 -34.73 13.86
N TYR A 84 18.20 -33.65 13.79
CA TYR A 84 17.70 -32.30 14.04
C TYR A 84 17.89 -31.42 12.83
N ASP A 85 16.79 -30.82 12.36
CA ASP A 85 16.79 -29.77 11.36
C ASP A 85 16.86 -28.41 12.02
N CYS A 86 17.68 -27.54 11.44
CA CYS A 86 17.93 -26.21 11.95
C CYS A 86 17.91 -25.20 10.81
N GLU A 87 17.38 -24.02 11.11
CA GLU A 87 17.43 -22.86 10.24
C GLU A 87 18.19 -21.73 10.93
N HIS A 88 18.75 -20.82 10.14
CA HIS A 88 19.52 -19.69 10.67
C HIS A 88 18.66 -18.83 11.62
N VAL A 89 19.26 -18.25 12.68
CA VAL A 89 18.53 -17.40 13.64
C VAL A 89 17.92 -16.15 13.02
N LEU A 90 18.29 -15.77 11.79
CA LEU A 90 17.61 -14.73 11.02
C LEU A 90 16.11 -15.03 10.88
N ALA A 91 15.74 -16.30 10.87
CA ALA A 91 14.35 -16.74 10.87
C ALA A 91 13.54 -16.31 12.12
N THR A 92 14.19 -15.80 13.18
CA THR A 92 13.47 -15.15 14.30
C THR A 92 12.64 -13.97 13.84
N LEU A 93 13.01 -13.32 12.74
CA LEU A 93 12.27 -12.23 12.10
C LEU A 93 10.99 -12.70 11.36
N LEU A 94 10.79 -14.01 11.16
CA LEU A 94 9.53 -14.57 10.68
C LEU A 94 8.45 -14.61 11.77
N SER A 95 8.85 -14.54 13.04
CA SER A 95 7.94 -14.66 14.18
C SER A 95 7.22 -13.34 14.50
N ASP A 96 7.70 -12.23 14.00
CA ASP A 96 7.09 -10.90 14.13
C ASP A 96 6.51 -10.47 12.78
N VAL A 97 5.41 -9.71 12.83
CA VAL A 97 4.66 -9.31 11.64
C VAL A 97 4.41 -7.80 11.62
N LEU A 98 4.42 -7.23 10.43
CA LEU A 98 3.81 -5.94 10.13
C LEU A 98 2.31 -6.18 9.94
N PHE A 99 1.54 -6.03 11.02
CA PHE A 99 0.10 -6.28 11.00
C PHE A 99 -0.65 -5.12 10.35
N GLN A 100 -1.59 -5.42 9.47
CA GLN A 100 -2.31 -4.45 8.66
C GLN A 100 -1.38 -3.70 7.69
N TYR A 101 -1.73 -2.48 7.33
CA TYR A 101 -1.03 -1.68 6.35
C TYR A 101 0.09 -0.85 6.99
N HIS A 102 1.28 -0.96 6.43
CA HIS A 102 2.45 -0.16 6.78
C HIS A 102 3.02 0.51 5.55
N GLN A 103 3.34 1.78 5.66
CA GLN A 103 4.00 2.57 4.63
C GLN A 103 5.24 3.23 5.20
N CYS A 104 6.35 3.14 4.49
CA CYS A 104 7.60 3.77 4.85
C CYS A 104 8.44 4.06 3.61
N GLY A 105 9.16 5.17 3.59
CA GLY A 105 10.01 5.55 2.47
C GLY A 105 9.59 6.86 1.83
N GLY A 106 9.98 7.06 0.57
CA GLY A 106 9.73 8.28 -0.18
C GLY A 106 10.81 9.35 0.01
N SER A 107 10.49 10.59 -0.36
CA SER A 107 11.46 11.69 -0.37
C SER A 107 12.07 11.96 1.01
N GLY A 108 13.39 11.88 1.09
CA GLY A 108 14.15 12.13 2.33
C GLY A 108 14.35 10.93 3.24
N VAL A 109 13.65 9.81 3.01
CA VAL A 109 13.79 8.57 3.79
C VAL A 109 14.72 7.62 3.03
N LYS A 110 15.90 7.32 3.59
CA LYS A 110 16.90 6.47 2.95
C LYS A 110 16.63 5.00 3.22
N THR A 111 17.23 4.12 2.43
CA THR A 111 17.18 2.66 2.61
C THR A 111 17.44 2.25 4.07
N ALA A 112 18.48 2.80 4.71
CA ALA A 112 18.80 2.49 6.11
C ALA A 112 17.67 2.86 7.09
N ASP A 113 16.94 3.95 6.82
CA ASP A 113 15.81 4.39 7.66
C ASP A 113 14.63 3.41 7.51
N VAL A 114 14.40 2.93 6.28
CA VAL A 114 13.37 1.90 6.00
C VAL A 114 13.70 0.59 6.72
N LEU A 115 14.95 0.13 6.65
CA LEU A 115 15.39 -1.08 7.34
C LEU A 115 15.27 -0.95 8.85
N ASN A 116 15.66 0.19 9.41
CA ASN A 116 15.48 0.48 10.83
C ASN A 116 14.00 0.56 11.23
N TYR A 117 13.15 1.11 10.37
CA TYR A 117 11.71 1.13 10.60
C TYR A 117 11.13 -0.28 10.77
N ILE A 118 11.57 -1.24 9.94
CA ILE A 118 11.13 -2.64 10.04
C ILE A 118 11.73 -3.29 11.30
N LEU A 119 13.05 -3.15 11.51
CA LEU A 119 13.75 -3.77 12.65
C LEU A 119 13.26 -3.25 14.00
N ALA A 120 12.80 -2.01 14.10
CA ALA A 120 12.24 -1.45 15.33
C ALA A 120 10.94 -2.13 15.79
N ARG A 121 10.30 -2.94 14.94
CA ARG A 121 9.04 -3.64 15.21
C ARG A 121 9.21 -5.06 15.75
N GLN A 122 10.44 -5.48 16.00
CA GLN A 122 10.69 -6.74 16.67
C GLN A 122 10.15 -6.70 18.09
N THR A 123 9.42 -7.72 18.49
CA THR A 123 8.99 -7.92 19.89
C THR A 123 10.18 -8.12 20.80
N ARG A 124 11.14 -8.94 20.36
CA ARG A 124 12.46 -9.03 20.97
C ARG A 124 13.46 -8.36 20.04
N GLN A 125 14.19 -7.39 20.52
CA GLN A 125 15.19 -6.65 19.75
C GLN A 125 16.46 -7.51 19.49
N ASN A 126 16.28 -8.64 18.82
CA ASN A 126 17.35 -9.57 18.53
C ASN A 126 18.32 -9.03 17.46
N TRP A 127 17.81 -8.23 16.54
CA TRP A 127 18.56 -7.73 15.39
C TRP A 127 18.62 -6.22 15.36
N LYS A 128 19.77 -5.70 14.96
CA LYS A 128 20.01 -4.29 14.66
C LYS A 128 20.61 -4.15 13.26
N LEU A 129 20.41 -2.98 12.65
CA LEU A 129 21.04 -2.66 11.38
C LEU A 129 22.56 -2.45 11.59
N GLY A 130 23.37 -3.11 10.75
CA GLY A 130 24.78 -2.87 10.59
C GLY A 130 25.08 -1.91 9.45
N ALA A 131 25.93 -2.33 8.51
CA ALA A 131 26.23 -1.55 7.31
C ALA A 131 25.05 -1.54 6.35
N CYS A 132 24.80 -0.38 5.73
CA CYS A 132 23.91 -0.23 4.60
C CYS A 132 24.57 0.68 3.56
N ASP A 133 25.03 0.08 2.44
CA ASP A 133 25.73 0.81 1.39
C ASP A 133 24.79 1.58 0.46
N PHE A 134 23.49 1.28 0.50
CA PHE A 134 22.50 1.83 -0.40
C PHE A 134 21.84 3.08 0.15
N LYS A 135 21.64 4.07 -0.73
CA LYS A 135 20.97 5.34 -0.43
C LYS A 135 19.86 5.56 -1.45
N ARG A 136 18.83 4.72 -1.42
CA ARG A 136 17.66 4.81 -2.30
C ARG A 136 16.50 5.43 -1.53
N TYR A 137 15.54 6.03 -2.26
CA TYR A 137 14.41 6.77 -1.72
C TYR A 137 13.09 6.22 -2.25
N PHE A 138 12.96 4.91 -2.32
CA PHE A 138 11.73 4.25 -2.70
C PHE A 138 10.69 4.34 -1.60
N GLU A 139 9.43 4.33 -1.98
CA GLU A 139 8.32 4.16 -1.08
C GLU A 139 7.91 2.69 -1.04
N TYR A 140 7.77 2.15 0.16
CA TYR A 140 7.44 0.76 0.40
C TYR A 140 6.12 0.66 1.14
N ASN A 141 5.31 -0.29 0.70
CA ASN A 141 4.03 -0.61 1.30
C ASN A 141 4.01 -2.10 1.62
N TRP A 142 3.66 -2.43 2.85
CA TRP A 142 3.50 -3.81 3.29
C TRP A 142 2.13 -3.99 3.92
N GLU A 143 1.53 -5.13 3.69
CA GLU A 143 0.28 -5.52 4.31
C GLU A 143 0.41 -6.96 4.82
N ASN A 144 0.20 -7.15 6.13
CA ASN A 144 0.24 -8.47 6.77
C ASN A 144 1.50 -9.30 6.44
N SER A 145 2.66 -8.66 6.44
CA SER A 145 3.94 -9.26 6.07
C SER A 145 4.78 -9.59 7.31
N THR A 146 5.58 -10.66 7.26
CA THR A 146 6.60 -10.91 8.30
C THR A 146 7.72 -9.88 8.18
N LEU A 147 8.43 -9.61 9.29
CA LEU A 147 9.56 -8.66 9.25
C LEU A 147 10.66 -9.13 8.30
N LEU A 148 10.93 -10.44 8.21
CA LEU A 148 11.93 -10.97 7.29
C LEU A 148 11.54 -10.74 5.84
N ALA A 149 10.29 -11.05 5.46
CA ALA A 149 9.80 -10.81 4.11
C ALA A 149 9.84 -9.32 3.75
N ALA A 150 9.44 -8.46 4.69
CA ALA A 150 9.50 -7.01 4.48
C ALA A 150 10.93 -6.50 4.29
N LEU A 151 11.91 -7.00 5.06
CA LEU A 151 13.33 -6.65 4.92
C LEU A 151 13.88 -7.08 3.56
N PHE A 152 13.62 -8.33 3.17
CA PHE A 152 14.15 -8.86 1.91
C PHE A 152 13.51 -8.22 0.68
N ALA A 153 12.27 -7.77 0.76
CA ALA A 153 11.60 -7.02 -0.31
C ALA A 153 12.18 -5.60 -0.54
N VAL A 154 12.96 -5.06 0.42
CA VAL A 154 13.53 -3.71 0.27
C VAL A 154 14.49 -3.60 -0.92
N PRO A 155 15.49 -4.47 -1.09
CA PRO A 155 16.46 -4.33 -2.19
C PRO A 155 15.97 -4.90 -3.53
N GLU A 156 14.84 -5.60 -3.61
CA GLU A 156 14.32 -6.19 -4.86
C GLU A 156 14.12 -5.16 -5.99
N CYS A 157 13.84 -3.90 -5.62
CA CYS A 157 13.67 -2.81 -6.58
C CYS A 157 14.97 -2.09 -6.93
N PHE A 158 16.12 -2.55 -6.47
CA PHE A 158 17.37 -1.85 -6.78
C PHE A 158 17.83 -2.18 -8.20
N ASP A 159 18.42 -1.18 -8.84
CA ASP A 159 19.09 -1.27 -10.14
C ASP A 159 20.56 -1.76 -10.03
N SER A 160 20.91 -2.47 -8.97
CA SER A 160 22.27 -2.92 -8.67
C SER A 160 22.25 -4.17 -7.80
N GLU A 161 23.26 -5.01 -7.93
CA GLU A 161 23.43 -6.19 -7.09
C GLU A 161 23.59 -5.81 -5.62
N TYR A 162 23.04 -6.65 -4.75
CA TYR A 162 23.11 -6.51 -3.31
C TYR A 162 23.45 -7.84 -2.62
N LEU A 163 23.96 -7.73 -1.42
CA LEU A 163 24.27 -8.87 -0.57
C LEU A 163 23.80 -8.60 0.86
N TRP A 164 22.94 -9.48 1.36
CA TRP A 164 22.64 -9.58 2.77
C TRP A 164 23.77 -10.32 3.50
N SER A 165 24.22 -9.75 4.60
CA SER A 165 25.17 -10.37 5.50
C SER A 165 24.79 -10.11 6.95
N TRP A 166 25.26 -10.96 7.84
CA TRP A 166 24.94 -10.85 9.26
C TRP A 166 26.12 -11.23 10.13
N ASP A 167 26.07 -10.78 11.37
CA ASP A 167 27.02 -11.15 12.43
C ASP A 167 26.23 -11.53 13.69
N THR A 168 26.33 -12.80 14.05
CA THR A 168 25.68 -13.38 15.22
C THR A 168 26.64 -13.63 16.38
N THR A 169 27.88 -13.12 16.30
CA THR A 169 28.90 -13.27 17.36
C THR A 169 28.61 -12.43 18.58
N VAL A 170 27.94 -11.29 18.40
CA VAL A 170 27.58 -10.33 19.48
C VAL A 170 26.10 -10.06 19.46
N TYR A 171 25.44 -10.28 20.60
CA TYR A 171 24.02 -9.98 20.77
C TYR A 171 23.82 -8.53 21.25
N PRO A 172 22.86 -7.75 20.74
CA PRO A 172 21.98 -8.05 19.61
C PRO A 172 22.73 -8.23 18.30
N TRP A 173 22.29 -9.20 17.51
CA TRP A 173 22.90 -9.56 16.23
C TRP A 173 22.78 -8.44 15.20
N THR A 174 23.68 -8.46 14.22
CA THR A 174 23.74 -7.40 13.21
C THR A 174 23.35 -7.95 11.84
N LEU A 175 22.45 -7.23 11.15
CA LEU A 175 22.07 -7.47 9.76
C LEU A 175 22.59 -6.33 8.89
N SER A 176 23.25 -6.63 7.78
CA SER A 176 23.85 -5.64 6.88
C SER A 176 23.41 -5.88 5.44
N LEU A 177 23.22 -4.79 4.69
CA LEU A 177 22.90 -4.79 3.27
C LEU A 177 24.00 -4.04 2.51
N THR A 178 24.83 -4.79 1.78
CA THR A 178 26.04 -4.25 1.18
C THR A 178 26.13 -4.52 -0.32
N VAL A 179 26.98 -3.77 -1.00
CA VAL A 179 27.36 -4.07 -2.39
C VAL A 179 28.36 -5.23 -2.38
N PRO A 180 28.08 -6.32 -3.12
CA PRO A 180 28.99 -7.46 -3.15
C PRO A 180 30.33 -7.12 -3.79
N THR A 181 31.40 -7.73 -3.28
CA THR A 181 32.74 -7.53 -3.84
C THR A 181 32.97 -8.32 -5.12
N GLU A 182 33.71 -7.75 -6.06
CA GLU A 182 34.15 -8.40 -7.30
C GLU A 182 35.52 -9.04 -7.19
N ALA A 183 36.13 -9.00 -6.02
CA ALA A 183 37.46 -9.60 -5.83
C ALA A 183 37.40 -11.13 -5.89
N LEU A 184 38.29 -11.74 -6.67
CA LEU A 184 38.48 -13.19 -6.71
C LEU A 184 38.94 -13.68 -5.33
N LYS A 185 38.20 -14.60 -4.73
CA LYS A 185 38.43 -15.11 -3.38
C LYS A 185 38.84 -16.57 -3.36
N SER A 186 38.38 -17.38 -4.32
CA SER A 186 38.61 -18.81 -4.33
C SER A 186 38.75 -19.36 -5.76
N GLU A 187 39.32 -20.56 -5.87
CA GLU A 187 39.44 -21.28 -7.13
C GLU A 187 39.08 -22.76 -6.95
N ILE A 188 38.28 -23.27 -7.88
CA ILE A 188 37.99 -24.71 -8.04
C ILE A 188 38.58 -25.12 -9.37
N ARG A 189 39.49 -26.12 -9.32
CA ARG A 189 40.19 -26.59 -10.52
C ARG A 189 40.17 -28.10 -10.59
N TYR A 190 39.90 -28.62 -11.80
CA TYR A 190 40.05 -30.03 -12.11
C TYR A 190 41.48 -30.50 -11.77
N ALA A 191 41.64 -31.74 -11.29
CA ALA A 191 42.88 -32.32 -10.81
C ALA A 191 43.56 -31.60 -9.60
N LYS A 192 42.89 -30.58 -8.99
CA LYS A 192 43.34 -29.95 -7.74
C LYS A 192 42.36 -30.21 -6.60
N ASN A 193 41.17 -29.65 -6.70
CA ASN A 193 40.17 -29.71 -5.66
C ASN A 193 38.73 -29.93 -6.20
N MET A 194 38.54 -30.12 -7.50
CA MET A 194 37.26 -30.53 -8.07
C MET A 194 37.16 -32.04 -8.11
N THR A 195 36.05 -32.60 -7.61
CA THR A 195 35.74 -34.03 -7.66
C THR A 195 34.74 -34.37 -8.76
N ASN A 196 33.75 -33.54 -8.95
CA ASN A 196 32.79 -33.66 -10.04
C ASN A 196 32.20 -32.27 -10.38
N ILE A 197 31.56 -32.20 -11.54
CA ILE A 197 30.81 -31.03 -11.98
C ILE A 197 29.53 -31.48 -12.72
N LYS A 198 28.37 -30.90 -12.32
CA LYS A 198 27.11 -31.13 -12.97
C LYS A 198 26.55 -29.79 -13.45
N LYS A 199 26.30 -29.66 -14.74
CA LYS A 199 25.70 -28.49 -15.36
C LYS A 199 24.22 -28.70 -15.51
N THR A 200 23.42 -27.76 -15.05
CA THR A 200 21.96 -27.69 -15.29
C THR A 200 21.64 -26.42 -16.07
N THR A 201 20.85 -26.55 -17.11
CA THR A 201 20.38 -25.42 -17.91
C THR A 201 18.86 -25.40 -17.90
N ASP A 202 18.29 -24.27 -17.53
CA ASP A 202 16.84 -24.03 -17.52
C ASP A 202 16.53 -22.82 -18.40
N ALA A 203 15.78 -23.07 -19.46
CA ALA A 203 15.35 -22.06 -20.42
C ALA A 203 13.93 -21.55 -20.16
N THR A 204 13.22 -22.05 -19.15
CA THR A 204 11.81 -21.69 -18.88
C THR A 204 11.66 -20.25 -18.42
N SER A 205 12.70 -19.65 -17.90
CA SER A 205 12.73 -18.28 -17.37
C SER A 205 13.30 -17.25 -18.34
N ILE A 206 13.55 -17.60 -19.62
CA ILE A 206 14.07 -16.65 -20.60
C ILE A 206 13.03 -15.57 -20.88
N ALA A 207 13.48 -14.31 -20.78
CA ALA A 207 12.74 -13.18 -21.32
C ALA A 207 13.74 -12.23 -21.99
N ASN A 208 13.53 -11.96 -23.29
CA ASN A 208 14.40 -11.10 -24.10
C ASN A 208 13.70 -9.83 -24.56
N ARG A 209 12.44 -9.61 -24.11
CA ARG A 209 11.73 -8.35 -24.18
C ARG A 209 10.97 -8.14 -22.86
N VAL A 210 11.19 -6.97 -22.23
CA VAL A 210 10.60 -6.61 -20.95
C VAL A 210 9.75 -5.35 -21.12
N TYR A 211 8.45 -5.47 -20.90
CA TYR A 211 7.53 -4.34 -20.77
C TYR A 211 7.51 -3.92 -19.31
N ALA A 212 7.83 -2.65 -19.02
CA ALA A 212 7.89 -2.18 -17.65
C ALA A 212 6.73 -1.21 -17.35
N LEU A 213 6.06 -1.46 -16.23
CA LEU A 213 4.97 -0.66 -15.70
C LEU A 213 5.33 -0.19 -14.29
N GLY A 214 5.28 1.12 -14.08
CA GLY A 214 5.59 1.77 -12.81
C GLY A 214 4.34 2.19 -12.03
N TYR A 215 4.47 3.33 -11.35
CA TYR A 215 3.42 3.95 -10.54
C TYR A 215 2.14 4.21 -11.33
N GLY A 216 1.00 4.00 -10.70
CA GLY A 216 -0.31 4.22 -11.29
C GLY A 216 -1.14 2.94 -11.41
N GLU A 217 -2.22 3.01 -12.18
CA GLU A 217 -3.17 1.92 -12.36
C GLU A 217 -3.75 1.91 -13.78
N GLY A 218 -3.90 0.72 -14.34
CA GLY A 218 -4.51 0.55 -15.66
C GLY A 218 -3.75 1.31 -16.75
N VAL A 219 -4.45 2.10 -17.55
CA VAL A 219 -3.84 2.85 -18.67
C VAL A 219 -3.07 4.10 -18.20
N ASN A 220 -3.16 4.48 -16.95
CA ASN A 220 -2.40 5.59 -16.37
C ASN A 220 -1.12 5.16 -15.64
N GLN A 221 -0.77 3.86 -15.70
CA GLN A 221 0.52 3.42 -15.18
C GLN A 221 1.66 4.06 -15.95
N LEU A 222 2.71 4.40 -15.22
CA LEU A 222 3.95 4.87 -15.80
C LEU A 222 4.54 3.80 -16.72
N THR A 223 4.86 4.17 -17.95
CA THR A 223 5.62 3.35 -18.90
C THR A 223 6.99 3.97 -19.15
N ILE A 224 7.88 3.22 -19.80
CA ILE A 224 9.19 3.72 -20.18
C ILE A 224 9.20 4.51 -21.50
N GLU A 225 8.06 4.66 -22.18
CA GLU A 225 7.96 5.25 -23.51
C GLU A 225 8.63 6.64 -23.60
N SER A 226 8.41 7.51 -22.61
CA SER A 226 8.99 8.87 -22.59
C SER A 226 10.52 8.85 -22.50
N ALA A 227 11.11 7.86 -21.85
CA ALA A 227 12.55 7.69 -21.69
C ALA A 227 13.17 6.75 -22.75
N ASN A 228 12.34 6.14 -23.61
CA ASN A 228 12.76 5.11 -24.55
C ASN A 228 12.33 5.37 -26.00
N GLY A 229 12.25 6.65 -26.40
CA GLY A 229 11.94 7.04 -27.77
C GLY A 229 10.54 6.62 -28.24
N GLY A 230 9.56 6.50 -27.34
CA GLY A 230 8.20 6.07 -27.64
C GLY A 230 8.00 4.55 -27.67
N VAL A 231 9.01 3.77 -27.28
CA VAL A 231 8.94 2.29 -27.24
C VAL A 231 8.64 1.83 -25.82
N PRO A 232 7.55 1.03 -25.56
CA PRO A 232 7.13 0.64 -24.23
C PRO A 232 7.93 -0.54 -23.62
N TYR A 233 8.97 -1.02 -24.26
CA TYR A 233 9.76 -2.15 -23.82
C TYR A 233 11.25 -1.95 -24.05
N VAL A 234 12.07 -2.71 -23.34
CA VAL A 234 13.48 -2.93 -23.64
C VAL A 234 13.66 -4.36 -24.16
N GLU A 235 14.63 -4.57 -25.09
CA GLU A 235 14.87 -5.88 -25.68
C GLU A 235 16.34 -6.14 -25.99
N ASP A 236 16.71 -7.42 -26.09
CA ASP A 236 18.02 -7.86 -26.56
C ASP A 236 17.90 -8.61 -27.90
N ALA A 237 18.32 -7.95 -28.98
CA ALA A 237 18.19 -8.47 -30.34
C ALA A 237 18.96 -9.78 -30.58
N LEU A 238 20.12 -9.97 -29.94
CA LEU A 238 20.92 -11.18 -30.07
C LEU A 238 20.24 -12.37 -29.39
N SER A 239 19.64 -12.15 -28.25
CA SER A 239 18.86 -13.16 -27.55
C SER A 239 17.61 -13.54 -28.37
N ILE A 240 16.93 -12.55 -28.96
CA ILE A 240 15.75 -12.79 -29.82
C ILE A 240 16.14 -13.61 -31.05
N GLU A 241 17.27 -13.29 -31.68
CA GLU A 241 17.76 -14.06 -32.82
C GLU A 241 18.05 -15.52 -32.43
N ARG A 242 18.62 -15.74 -31.25
CA ARG A 242 19.06 -17.05 -30.78
C ARG A 242 17.93 -17.92 -30.25
N TYR A 243 16.98 -17.36 -29.51
CA TYR A 243 15.96 -18.11 -28.75
C TYR A 243 14.53 -17.84 -29.22
N GLY A 244 14.34 -16.92 -30.15
CA GLY A 244 13.02 -16.40 -30.50
C GLY A 244 12.53 -15.35 -29.51
N LEU A 245 11.41 -14.71 -29.83
CA LEU A 245 10.85 -13.66 -28.98
C LEU A 245 10.18 -14.26 -27.74
N CYS A 246 10.72 -13.92 -26.57
CA CYS A 246 10.17 -14.24 -25.25
C CYS A 246 9.92 -12.95 -24.48
N SER A 247 8.66 -12.57 -24.31
CA SER A 247 8.28 -11.32 -23.64
C SER A 247 7.82 -11.56 -22.21
N THR A 248 8.13 -10.61 -21.32
CA THR A 248 7.60 -10.58 -19.96
C THR A 248 7.13 -9.17 -19.60
N ILE A 249 6.34 -9.07 -18.53
CA ILE A 249 5.86 -7.80 -17.99
C ILE A 249 6.42 -7.63 -16.59
N LEU A 250 7.12 -6.53 -16.37
CA LEU A 250 7.62 -6.09 -15.07
C LEU A 250 6.68 -5.03 -14.51
N VAL A 251 6.14 -5.25 -13.33
CA VAL A 251 5.27 -4.27 -12.65
C VAL A 251 5.87 -3.92 -11.32
N ASP A 252 6.28 -2.66 -11.17
CA ASP A 252 6.78 -2.14 -9.89
C ASP A 252 6.31 -0.71 -9.65
N SER A 253 5.26 -0.57 -8.86
CA SER A 253 4.64 0.73 -8.55
C SER A 253 5.52 1.68 -7.74
N ARG A 254 6.67 1.23 -7.23
CA ARG A 254 7.66 2.08 -6.52
C ARG A 254 8.35 3.06 -7.46
N TYR A 255 8.39 2.77 -8.76
CA TYR A 255 9.00 3.63 -9.76
C TYR A 255 8.03 4.71 -10.24
N GLN A 256 8.40 5.97 -10.01
CA GLN A 256 7.63 7.17 -10.41
C GLN A 256 8.31 7.97 -11.53
N VAL A 257 9.49 7.55 -11.96
CA VAL A 257 10.30 8.22 -12.97
C VAL A 257 10.65 7.24 -14.08
N ALA A 258 10.33 7.58 -15.33
CA ALA A 258 10.47 6.67 -16.47
C ALA A 258 11.92 6.23 -16.74
N GLU A 259 12.89 7.11 -16.54
CA GLU A 259 14.32 6.82 -16.69
C GLU A 259 14.78 5.76 -15.68
N ASN A 260 14.35 5.88 -14.43
CA ASN A 260 14.69 4.90 -13.39
C ASN A 260 14.00 3.55 -13.65
N LEU A 261 12.74 3.56 -14.08
CA LEU A 261 12.02 2.36 -14.47
C LEU A 261 12.69 1.66 -15.66
N LYS A 262 13.19 2.44 -16.64
CA LYS A 262 13.94 1.91 -17.78
C LYS A 262 15.24 1.26 -17.34
N ALA A 263 16.04 1.92 -16.50
CA ALA A 263 17.29 1.36 -15.99
C ALA A 263 17.06 0.03 -15.25
N TYR A 264 16.00 -0.04 -14.45
CA TYR A 264 15.60 -1.27 -13.78
C TYR A 264 15.16 -2.36 -14.78
N ALA A 265 14.36 -2.01 -15.79
CA ALA A 265 13.97 -2.96 -16.83
C ALA A 265 15.17 -3.50 -17.63
N GLU A 266 16.16 -2.66 -17.92
CA GLU A 266 17.42 -3.05 -18.58
C GLU A 266 18.24 -4.03 -17.73
N GLN A 267 18.30 -3.82 -16.42
CA GLN A 267 18.94 -4.73 -15.48
C GLN A 267 18.23 -6.09 -15.43
N ILE A 268 16.89 -6.09 -15.32
CA ILE A 268 16.09 -7.33 -15.34
C ILE A 268 16.30 -8.07 -16.66
N LEU A 269 16.27 -7.34 -17.79
CA LEU A 269 16.54 -7.91 -19.12
C LEU A 269 17.94 -8.57 -19.17
N ALA A 270 18.97 -7.91 -18.66
CA ALA A 270 20.33 -8.45 -18.61
C ALA A 270 20.41 -9.79 -17.85
N GLY A 271 19.59 -9.91 -16.79
CA GLY A 271 19.48 -11.16 -16.04
C GLY A 271 18.64 -12.25 -16.72
N LEU A 272 17.66 -11.90 -17.58
CA LEU A 272 16.69 -12.84 -18.14
C LEU A 272 16.97 -13.22 -19.59
N LYS A 273 17.78 -12.47 -20.32
CA LYS A 273 18.04 -12.68 -21.78
C LYS A 273 18.73 -13.99 -22.16
N GLU A 274 19.31 -14.68 -21.19
CA GLU A 274 19.93 -15.99 -21.36
C GLU A 274 19.31 -17.02 -20.43
N PRO A 275 19.40 -18.33 -20.77
CA PRO A 275 18.96 -19.40 -19.88
C PRO A 275 19.63 -19.30 -18.52
N TYR A 276 18.89 -19.72 -17.49
CA TYR A 276 19.52 -19.95 -16.20
C TYR A 276 20.47 -21.15 -16.30
N VAL A 277 21.74 -20.94 -15.99
CA VAL A 277 22.75 -22.00 -15.99
C VAL A 277 23.34 -22.08 -14.59
N SER A 278 23.21 -23.22 -13.97
CA SER A 278 23.86 -23.52 -12.69
C SER A 278 24.85 -24.68 -12.84
N TYR A 279 25.86 -24.62 -12.05
CA TYR A 279 26.83 -25.71 -11.89
C TYR A 279 26.87 -26.13 -10.43
N GLU A 280 26.62 -27.38 -10.18
CA GLU A 280 26.80 -28.03 -8.90
C GLU A 280 28.15 -28.76 -8.94
N ILE A 281 29.08 -28.34 -8.10
CA ILE A 281 30.46 -28.75 -8.15
C ILE A 281 30.84 -29.41 -6.83
N GLY A 282 31.14 -30.70 -6.86
CA GLY A 282 31.81 -31.35 -5.76
C GLY A 282 33.24 -30.88 -5.66
N ALA A 283 33.67 -30.43 -4.52
CA ALA A 283 35.00 -29.91 -4.28
C ALA A 283 35.60 -30.46 -2.97
N ILE A 284 36.91 -30.44 -2.92
CA ILE A 284 37.65 -30.75 -1.68
C ILE A 284 37.99 -29.44 -0.98
N ASP A 285 37.55 -29.32 0.26
CA ASP A 285 37.84 -28.18 1.13
C ASP A 285 39.32 -28.26 1.60
N LEU A 286 40.23 -27.82 0.74
CA LEU A 286 41.66 -27.78 1.07
C LEU A 286 41.95 -26.76 2.18
N HIS A 287 41.12 -25.73 2.36
CA HIS A 287 41.29 -24.82 3.47
C HIS A 287 41.18 -25.55 4.81
N ARG A 288 40.18 -26.40 4.92
CA ARG A 288 39.95 -27.22 6.11
C ARG A 288 41.07 -28.22 6.38
N LEU A 289 41.66 -28.75 5.31
CA LEU A 289 42.69 -29.78 5.39
C LEU A 289 44.13 -29.22 5.53
N THR A 290 44.43 -28.11 4.84
CA THR A 290 45.81 -27.59 4.69
C THR A 290 45.94 -26.12 5.08
N GLY A 291 44.86 -25.40 5.34
CA GLY A 291 44.87 -23.97 5.59
C GLY A 291 44.96 -23.10 4.32
N ASP A 292 44.80 -23.68 3.13
CA ASP A 292 44.82 -22.95 1.86
C ASP A 292 43.63 -21.98 1.75
N LYS A 293 43.87 -20.68 1.84
CA LYS A 293 42.84 -19.66 1.83
C LYS A 293 42.09 -19.53 0.50
N PHE A 294 42.70 -19.90 -0.62
CA PHE A 294 42.05 -19.90 -1.94
C PHE A 294 41.06 -21.06 -2.16
N SER A 295 41.08 -22.03 -1.27
CA SER A 295 40.14 -23.15 -1.29
C SER A 295 39.08 -23.04 -0.19
N LYS A 296 38.89 -21.85 0.37
CA LYS A 296 37.77 -21.52 1.26
C LYS A 296 36.60 -20.97 0.45
N PHE A 297 35.45 -21.59 0.59
CA PHE A 297 34.26 -21.25 -0.17
C PHE A 297 33.21 -20.61 0.74
N ARG A 298 32.70 -19.44 0.32
CA ARG A 298 31.60 -18.74 1.01
C ARG A 298 30.59 -18.23 0.01
N PRO A 299 29.28 -18.30 0.31
CA PRO A 299 28.26 -17.73 -0.57
C PRO A 299 28.47 -16.23 -0.72
N GLY A 300 28.18 -15.71 -1.91
CA GLY A 300 28.36 -14.30 -2.25
C GLY A 300 29.79 -13.93 -2.71
N GLU A 301 30.79 -14.77 -2.53
CA GLU A 301 32.16 -14.52 -3.00
C GLU A 301 32.38 -14.95 -4.44
N ILE A 302 33.36 -14.31 -5.12
CA ILE A 302 33.73 -14.67 -6.50
C ILE A 302 34.67 -15.87 -6.48
N VAL A 303 34.32 -16.89 -7.26
CA VAL A 303 35.12 -18.09 -7.51
C VAL A 303 35.51 -18.18 -8.98
N ARG A 304 36.69 -18.71 -9.24
CA ARG A 304 37.11 -19.15 -10.57
C ARG A 304 37.00 -20.66 -10.66
N VAL A 305 36.26 -21.16 -11.64
CA VAL A 305 36.14 -22.60 -11.91
C VAL A 305 36.85 -22.92 -13.21
N VAL A 306 37.81 -23.85 -13.16
CA VAL A 306 38.62 -24.24 -14.30
C VAL A 306 38.59 -25.75 -14.49
N ASP A 307 38.08 -26.16 -15.64
CA ASP A 307 38.23 -27.52 -16.17
C ASP A 307 38.74 -27.44 -17.61
N GLU A 308 39.99 -27.70 -17.78
CA GLU A 308 40.66 -27.58 -19.08
C GLU A 308 40.23 -28.70 -20.05
N ALA A 309 39.79 -29.85 -19.50
CA ALA A 309 39.33 -30.98 -20.32
C ALA A 309 38.00 -30.69 -20.98
N ASP A 310 37.10 -30.05 -20.27
CA ASP A 310 35.79 -29.68 -20.78
C ASP A 310 35.69 -28.22 -21.26
N GLY A 311 36.84 -27.52 -21.30
CA GLY A 311 36.93 -26.13 -21.77
C GLY A 311 36.24 -25.12 -20.85
N ILE A 312 36.05 -25.46 -19.56
CA ILE A 312 35.37 -24.60 -18.58
C ILE A 312 36.41 -23.65 -17.97
N ASN A 313 36.15 -22.35 -18.08
CA ASN A 313 36.91 -21.31 -17.37
C ASN A 313 35.92 -20.19 -17.02
N LEU A 314 35.28 -20.32 -15.87
CA LEU A 314 34.22 -19.44 -15.40
C LEU A 314 34.73 -18.61 -14.22
N ARG A 315 34.35 -17.34 -14.21
CA ARG A 315 34.51 -16.48 -13.04
C ARG A 315 33.13 -15.98 -12.68
N THR A 316 32.63 -16.39 -11.54
CA THR A 316 31.25 -16.13 -11.12
C THR A 316 31.14 -16.13 -9.61
N ARG A 317 29.97 -15.76 -9.11
CA ARG A 317 29.66 -15.72 -7.68
C ARG A 317 29.16 -17.08 -7.19
N ILE A 318 29.60 -17.47 -6.00
CA ILE A 318 29.08 -18.65 -5.30
C ILE A 318 27.68 -18.34 -4.83
N VAL A 319 26.71 -19.15 -5.27
CA VAL A 319 25.32 -19.05 -4.83
C VAL A 319 25.10 -19.84 -3.55
N ARG A 320 25.62 -21.09 -3.49
CA ARG A 320 25.41 -21.97 -2.35
C ARG A 320 26.67 -22.77 -2.04
N VAL A 321 26.91 -22.98 -0.76
CA VAL A 321 27.94 -23.89 -0.23
C VAL A 321 27.25 -24.87 0.70
N GLU A 322 27.46 -26.15 0.48
CA GLU A 322 26.83 -27.21 1.26
C GLU A 322 27.86 -28.24 1.71
N LYS A 323 27.75 -28.60 2.95
CA LYS A 323 28.55 -29.67 3.55
C LYS A 323 27.62 -30.60 4.33
N ALA A 324 27.55 -31.85 3.88
CA ALA A 324 26.64 -32.84 4.45
C ALA A 324 27.09 -33.32 5.83
N ASP A 325 28.40 -33.45 6.04
CA ASP A 325 28.98 -33.87 7.30
C ASP A 325 30.37 -33.26 7.51
N ALA A 326 30.41 -32.15 8.25
CA ALA A 326 31.65 -31.45 8.58
C ALA A 326 32.55 -32.20 9.57
N GLU A 327 32.02 -33.22 10.25
CA GLU A 327 32.75 -34.04 11.22
C GLU A 327 33.26 -35.36 10.62
N GLY A 328 32.39 -36.11 9.97
CA GLY A 328 32.70 -37.42 9.39
C GLY A 328 33.39 -37.33 8.03
N ASP A 329 33.06 -36.29 7.25
CA ASP A 329 33.67 -36.05 5.92
C ASP A 329 34.03 -34.56 5.74
N PRO A 330 35.01 -34.05 6.50
CA PRO A 330 35.32 -32.63 6.55
C PRO A 330 35.91 -32.07 5.24
N GLY A 331 36.43 -32.94 4.36
CA GLY A 331 37.00 -32.54 3.10
C GLY A 331 36.01 -32.34 1.98
N ASN A 332 34.80 -32.91 2.07
CA ASN A 332 33.85 -32.88 0.98
C ASN A 332 32.91 -31.67 1.11
N VAL A 333 32.85 -30.88 0.05
CA VAL A 333 32.00 -29.71 -0.04
C VAL A 333 31.35 -29.63 -1.41
N THR A 334 30.07 -29.29 -1.46
CA THR A 334 29.35 -28.97 -2.69
C THR A 334 29.23 -27.46 -2.85
N VAL A 335 29.70 -26.95 -3.98
CA VAL A 335 29.62 -25.52 -4.32
C VAL A 335 28.71 -25.35 -5.51
N THR A 336 27.66 -24.57 -5.36
CA THR A 336 26.76 -24.20 -6.45
C THR A 336 27.12 -22.79 -6.93
N ILE A 337 27.33 -22.67 -8.22
CA ILE A 337 27.52 -21.40 -8.92
C ILE A 337 26.47 -21.25 -9.99
N ALA A 338 26.09 -20.02 -10.32
CA ALA A 338 25.14 -19.75 -11.39
C ALA A 338 25.51 -18.48 -12.14
N ASN A 339 24.99 -18.36 -13.37
CA ASN A 339 25.14 -17.14 -14.16
C ASN A 339 24.28 -15.98 -13.64
N LYS A 340 23.31 -16.26 -12.78
CA LYS A 340 22.49 -15.29 -12.05
C LYS A 340 22.08 -15.87 -10.70
N THR A 341 21.89 -15.02 -9.70
CA THR A 341 21.38 -15.43 -8.40
C THR A 341 19.86 -15.62 -8.51
N GLN A 342 19.35 -16.76 -8.07
CA GLN A 342 17.91 -16.91 -7.83
C GLN A 342 17.61 -16.25 -6.50
N ASP A 343 16.80 -15.21 -6.51
CA ASP A 343 16.36 -14.56 -5.29
C ASP A 343 15.12 -15.29 -4.74
N ILE A 344 15.28 -15.96 -3.60
CA ILE A 344 14.18 -16.65 -2.91
C ILE A 344 13.16 -15.63 -2.40
N ALA A 345 13.61 -14.43 -2.06
CA ALA A 345 12.70 -13.36 -1.67
C ALA A 345 11.75 -12.99 -2.81
N GLY A 346 12.26 -12.88 -4.05
CA GLY A 346 11.44 -12.73 -5.25
C GLY A 346 10.48 -13.90 -5.45
N SER A 347 10.90 -15.12 -5.18
CA SER A 347 10.04 -16.30 -5.28
C SER A 347 8.93 -16.33 -4.23
N ILE A 348 9.20 -15.93 -2.99
CA ILE A 348 8.20 -15.85 -1.91
C ILE A 348 7.25 -14.69 -2.15
N SER A 349 7.77 -13.52 -2.53
CA SER A 349 6.98 -12.34 -2.88
C SER A 349 6.11 -12.61 -4.11
N ASP A 350 6.65 -13.24 -5.14
CA ASP A 350 5.90 -13.68 -6.32
C ASP A 350 4.82 -14.72 -6.00
N LEU A 351 5.11 -15.68 -5.12
CA LEU A 351 4.11 -16.68 -4.69
C LEU A 351 2.97 -16.03 -3.90
N GLN A 352 3.30 -15.13 -2.99
CA GLN A 352 2.31 -14.37 -2.22
C GLN A 352 1.50 -13.43 -3.13
N SER A 353 2.16 -12.73 -4.05
CA SER A 353 1.51 -11.86 -5.03
C SER A 353 0.62 -12.65 -6.00
N ARG A 354 1.07 -13.80 -6.48
CA ARG A 354 0.27 -14.70 -7.33
C ARG A 354 -0.90 -15.31 -6.58
N ALA A 355 -0.72 -15.68 -5.31
CA ALA A 355 -1.80 -16.18 -4.46
C ALA A 355 -2.86 -15.09 -4.21
N LEU A 356 -2.45 -13.86 -3.88
CA LEU A 356 -3.34 -12.73 -3.69
C LEU A 356 -4.07 -12.34 -4.99
N ILE A 357 -3.35 -12.29 -6.12
CA ILE A 357 -3.93 -12.03 -7.44
C ILE A 357 -4.92 -13.14 -7.80
N SER A 358 -4.54 -14.41 -7.63
CA SER A 358 -5.41 -15.55 -7.93
C SER A 358 -6.67 -15.55 -7.07
N GLU A 359 -6.56 -15.26 -5.78
CA GLU A 359 -7.70 -15.15 -4.86
C GLU A 359 -8.62 -13.99 -5.25
N THR A 360 -8.03 -12.82 -5.54
CA THR A 360 -8.79 -11.64 -5.98
C THR A 360 -9.54 -11.91 -7.28
N TYR A 361 -8.90 -12.55 -8.27
CA TYR A 361 -9.54 -12.90 -9.54
C TYR A 361 -10.55 -14.03 -9.41
N ALA A 362 -10.36 -14.97 -8.51
CA ALA A 362 -11.32 -16.06 -8.26
C ALA A 362 -12.62 -15.55 -7.62
N GLN A 363 -12.56 -14.47 -6.85
CA GLN A 363 -13.71 -13.90 -6.14
C GLN A 363 -14.29 -12.65 -6.82
N GLY A 364 -13.68 -12.15 -7.89
CA GLY A 364 -14.08 -10.92 -8.55
C GLY A 364 -14.96 -11.14 -9.79
N ALA A 365 -15.70 -10.12 -10.16
CA ALA A 365 -16.51 -10.09 -11.37
C ALA A 365 -16.27 -8.80 -12.17
N THR A 366 -16.28 -8.93 -13.49
CA THR A 366 -16.28 -7.77 -14.37
C THR A 366 -17.68 -7.17 -14.43
N ASN A 367 -17.81 -5.94 -13.96
CA ASN A 367 -19.05 -5.17 -13.98
C ASN A 367 -19.01 -4.18 -15.15
N GLN A 368 -20.13 -4.06 -15.86
CA GLN A 368 -20.31 -3.08 -16.93
C GLN A 368 -21.43 -2.13 -16.53
N GLN A 369 -21.15 -0.84 -16.56
CA GLN A 369 -22.09 0.20 -16.20
C GLN A 369 -22.13 1.26 -17.30
N ILE A 370 -23.32 1.79 -17.58
CA ILE A 370 -23.53 2.88 -18.52
C ILE A 370 -24.21 4.01 -17.75
N TYR A 371 -23.57 5.17 -17.77
CA TYR A 371 -24.11 6.39 -17.21
C TYR A 371 -24.52 7.32 -18.34
N ASN A 372 -25.81 7.49 -18.50
CA ASN A 372 -26.36 8.40 -19.51
C ASN A 372 -26.71 9.74 -18.86
N PHE A 373 -26.46 10.82 -19.56
CA PHE A 373 -26.83 12.16 -19.14
C PHE A 373 -27.21 13.02 -20.34
N SER A 374 -28.00 14.03 -20.10
CA SER A 374 -28.26 15.09 -21.06
C SER A 374 -28.53 16.38 -20.32
N ASP A 375 -27.92 17.46 -20.78
CA ASP A 375 -28.10 18.78 -20.21
C ASP A 375 -27.92 19.86 -21.27
N ASN A 376 -28.49 21.05 -21.05
CA ASN A 376 -28.19 22.24 -21.83
C ASN A 376 -26.94 22.90 -21.25
N ALA A 377 -26.00 23.22 -22.08
CA ALA A 377 -24.72 23.80 -21.66
C ALA A 377 -24.28 24.92 -22.59
N ASP A 378 -23.44 25.81 -22.06
CA ASP A 378 -22.73 26.85 -22.80
C ASP A 378 -21.27 26.96 -22.31
N ALA A 379 -20.53 27.92 -22.80
CA ALA A 379 -19.11 28.12 -22.46
C ALA A 379 -18.87 28.46 -20.97
N THR A 380 -19.94 28.84 -20.24
CA THR A 380 -19.87 29.27 -18.84
C THR A 380 -20.62 28.33 -17.89
N HIS A 381 -21.57 27.59 -18.44
CA HIS A 381 -22.40 26.63 -17.69
C HIS A 381 -22.18 25.22 -18.27
N PRO A 382 -21.25 24.45 -17.70
CA PRO A 382 -20.94 23.11 -18.20
C PRO A 382 -22.06 22.11 -17.95
N ALA A 383 -22.25 21.19 -18.88
CA ALA A 383 -22.97 19.95 -18.59
C ALA A 383 -22.11 19.09 -17.64
N LYS A 384 -22.70 18.62 -16.54
CA LYS A 384 -21.98 17.89 -15.49
C LYS A 384 -22.54 16.50 -15.30
N LEU A 385 -21.63 15.53 -15.26
CA LEU A 385 -21.90 14.17 -14.84
C LEU A 385 -21.04 13.84 -13.64
N GLN A 386 -21.63 13.21 -12.63
CA GLN A 386 -20.88 12.65 -11.50
C GLN A 386 -20.94 11.13 -11.54
N LEU A 387 -19.78 10.51 -11.41
CA LEU A 387 -19.59 9.07 -11.38
C LEU A 387 -19.08 8.67 -10.00
N TYR A 388 -19.73 7.68 -9.40
CA TYR A 388 -19.28 7.12 -8.15
C TYR A 388 -18.47 5.85 -8.41
N ILE A 389 -17.23 5.81 -7.93
CA ILE A 389 -16.39 4.62 -7.98
C ILE A 389 -16.37 3.98 -6.59
N SER A 390 -16.97 2.79 -6.48
CA SER A 390 -17.08 2.04 -5.24
C SER A 390 -15.72 1.57 -4.73
N ASP A 391 -15.62 1.34 -3.43
CA ASP A 391 -14.48 0.69 -2.77
C ASP A 391 -14.30 -0.77 -3.20
N SER A 392 -15.36 -1.43 -3.67
CA SER A 392 -15.32 -2.78 -4.22
C SER A 392 -14.59 -2.89 -5.57
N VAL A 393 -14.32 -1.77 -6.24
CA VAL A 393 -13.61 -1.76 -7.52
C VAL A 393 -12.12 -2.02 -7.27
N VAL A 394 -11.63 -3.15 -7.77
CA VAL A 394 -10.21 -3.53 -7.72
C VAL A 394 -9.44 -2.86 -8.85
N ARG A 395 -10.02 -2.87 -10.06
CA ARG A 395 -9.40 -2.31 -11.27
C ARG A 395 -10.45 -1.73 -12.21
N ILE A 396 -10.11 -0.62 -12.84
CA ILE A 396 -10.88 -0.03 -13.94
C ILE A 396 -10.25 -0.49 -15.25
N ASN A 397 -10.99 -1.28 -16.01
CA ASN A 397 -10.51 -1.79 -17.30
C ASN A 397 -10.67 -0.76 -18.41
N LYS A 398 -11.83 -0.08 -18.44
CA LYS A 398 -12.17 0.96 -19.43
C LYS A 398 -13.16 1.94 -18.83
N MET A 399 -13.05 3.20 -19.24
CA MET A 399 -14.05 4.21 -18.99
C MET A 399 -14.08 5.16 -20.20
N LEU A 400 -15.09 4.97 -21.05
CA LEU A 400 -15.20 5.62 -22.35
C LEU A 400 -16.34 6.61 -22.34
N LEU A 401 -16.03 7.87 -22.63
CA LEU A 401 -16.99 8.96 -22.76
C LEU A 401 -17.38 9.14 -24.23
N ASN A 402 -18.67 9.16 -24.49
CA ASN A 402 -19.25 9.51 -25.76
C ASN A 402 -20.11 10.77 -25.60
N ILE A 403 -19.99 11.70 -26.52
CA ILE A 403 -20.70 12.97 -26.48
C ILE A 403 -21.33 13.24 -27.85
N GLU A 404 -22.59 13.64 -27.84
CA GLU A 404 -23.30 14.14 -28.99
C GLU A 404 -23.79 15.59 -28.71
N PHE A 405 -23.62 16.46 -29.70
CA PHE A 405 -24.11 17.83 -29.63
C PHE A 405 -25.43 17.92 -30.36
N GLU A 406 -26.49 18.22 -29.63
CA GLU A 406 -27.80 18.52 -30.19
C GLU A 406 -28.06 20.05 -30.17
N ALA A 407 -29.04 20.48 -30.96
CA ALA A 407 -29.50 21.85 -30.89
C ALA A 407 -30.06 22.17 -29.49
N PHE A 408 -29.66 23.34 -28.95
CA PHE A 408 -30.28 23.83 -27.71
C PHE A 408 -31.78 23.90 -27.91
N ARG A 409 -32.54 23.39 -26.95
CA ARG A 409 -33.99 23.42 -26.96
C ARG A 409 -34.53 24.17 -25.75
N ALA A 410 -35.38 25.15 -26.03
CA ALA A 410 -36.16 25.86 -25.02
C ALA A 410 -37.63 25.77 -25.33
N TYR A 411 -38.45 25.74 -24.32
CA TYR A 411 -39.92 25.70 -24.45
C TYR A 411 -40.58 27.06 -24.31
N GLU A 412 -39.77 28.07 -24.02
CA GLU A 412 -40.23 29.44 -23.85
C GLU A 412 -39.15 30.41 -24.37
N LYS A 413 -39.64 31.50 -24.93
CA LYS A 413 -38.79 32.59 -25.44
C LYS A 413 -39.35 33.91 -24.92
N ALA A 414 -38.47 34.71 -24.30
CA ALA A 414 -38.83 36.05 -23.94
C ALA A 414 -38.94 36.92 -25.22
N ILE A 415 -40.06 37.61 -25.38
CA ILE A 415 -40.23 38.57 -26.47
C ILE A 415 -39.66 39.92 -26.01
N GLY A 416 -38.63 40.40 -26.71
CA GLY A 416 -38.01 41.67 -26.40
C GLY A 416 -38.95 42.86 -26.65
N GLY A 417 -38.88 43.82 -25.80
CA GLY A 417 -39.57 45.11 -25.94
C GLY A 417 -38.58 46.27 -25.84
N GLY A 418 -38.95 47.44 -26.29
CA GLY A 418 -38.09 48.58 -26.37
C GLY A 418 -37.81 49.25 -25.01
N GLY A 419 -36.60 49.77 -24.77
CA GLY A 419 -36.18 50.54 -23.60
C GLY A 419 -36.85 51.90 -23.52
N GLY A 420 -37.48 52.23 -22.42
CA GLY A 420 -38.08 53.52 -22.16
C GLY A 420 -37.43 54.25 -20.99
N GLN A 421 -37.41 55.55 -21.02
CA GLN A 421 -37.15 56.31 -19.82
C GLN A 421 -38.42 56.42 -19.01
N THR A 422 -38.44 55.86 -17.84
CA THR A 422 -39.50 56.13 -16.86
C THR A 422 -38.97 57.09 -15.83
N THR A 423 -39.50 58.27 -15.78
CA THR A 423 -39.42 59.09 -14.57
C THR A 423 -40.31 58.45 -13.52
N SER A 424 -39.77 58.06 -12.41
CA SER A 424 -40.59 57.62 -11.29
C SER A 424 -41.47 58.78 -10.87
N SER A 425 -42.77 58.68 -11.07
CA SER A 425 -43.75 59.69 -10.75
C SER A 425 -43.89 60.02 -9.26
N GLY A 426 -42.99 59.56 -8.46
CA GLY A 426 -42.91 59.78 -7.05
C GLY A 426 -41.52 60.11 -6.50
N GLY A 427 -40.53 60.28 -7.40
CA GLY A 427 -39.16 60.48 -7.01
C GLY A 427 -38.50 61.70 -7.60
N GLY A 428 -39.24 62.61 -8.09
CA GLY A 428 -38.72 63.93 -8.39
C GLY A 428 -38.28 64.58 -7.10
N GLY A 429 -37.07 65.17 -7.11
CA GLY A 429 -36.46 65.78 -5.96
C GLY A 429 -37.45 66.54 -5.08
N GLY A 430 -38.04 65.86 -4.19
CA GLY A 430 -38.92 66.35 -3.17
C GLY A 430 -38.40 65.99 -1.80
N GLN A 431 -38.70 66.79 -0.83
CA GLN A 431 -38.50 66.39 0.54
C GLN A 431 -39.56 65.35 0.89
N THR A 432 -39.16 64.12 1.13
CA THR A 432 -40.00 63.16 1.83
C THR A 432 -39.74 63.31 3.31
N THR A 433 -40.67 63.90 3.99
CA THR A 433 -40.77 63.76 5.44
C THR A 433 -41.27 62.34 5.71
N SER A 434 -40.48 61.56 6.42
CA SER A 434 -41.07 60.39 7.04
C SER A 434 -42.19 60.95 7.92
N SER A 435 -43.43 60.66 7.60
CA SER A 435 -44.59 61.16 8.30
C SER A 435 -44.59 60.65 9.72
N GLY A 436 -43.97 61.44 10.59
CA GLY A 436 -43.97 61.13 11.98
C GLY A 436 -42.62 60.66 12.50
N GLY A 437 -41.76 61.61 12.87
CA GLY A 437 -41.05 61.41 14.10
C GLY A 437 -42.10 61.17 15.16
N GLY A 438 -42.39 59.95 15.46
CA GLY A 438 -43.38 59.52 16.43
C GLY A 438 -42.91 58.29 17.16
N GLN A 439 -43.52 58.00 18.22
CA GLN A 439 -43.34 56.72 18.88
C GLN A 439 -43.90 55.61 18.00
N THR A 440 -43.07 54.72 17.55
CA THR A 440 -43.53 53.44 17.03
C THR A 440 -43.58 52.46 18.18
N THR A 441 -44.73 52.09 18.61
CA THR A 441 -44.91 50.90 19.41
C THR A 441 -44.61 49.72 18.50
N SER A 442 -43.66 48.88 18.89
CA SER A 442 -43.58 47.56 18.26
C SER A 442 -44.93 46.90 18.53
N SER A 443 -45.72 46.69 17.50
CA SER A 443 -47.02 46.01 17.59
C SER A 443 -46.84 44.57 17.99
N GLY A 444 -46.43 44.36 19.21
CA GLY A 444 -46.15 43.05 19.69
C GLY A 444 -45.36 42.99 20.97
N GLY A 445 -45.70 43.87 21.92
CA GLY A 445 -45.56 43.45 23.30
C GLY A 445 -46.61 42.38 23.51
N GLY A 446 -46.26 41.18 23.38
CA GLY A 446 -47.14 40.04 23.58
C GLY A 446 -46.31 38.79 23.89
N SER A 447 -46.96 37.79 24.39
CA SER A 447 -46.29 36.51 24.56
C SER A 447 -46.01 35.87 23.21
N THR A 448 -44.73 35.77 22.84
CA THR A 448 -44.34 34.93 21.72
C THR A 448 -44.20 33.50 22.22
N THR A 449 -45.12 32.65 21.81
CA THR A 449 -44.84 31.21 21.89
C THR A 449 -43.72 30.91 20.94
N SER A 450 -42.62 30.38 21.45
CA SER A 450 -41.67 29.74 20.55
C SER A 450 -42.47 28.62 19.88
N SER A 451 -42.72 28.74 18.58
CA SER A 451 -43.43 27.75 17.77
C SER A 451 -42.65 26.45 17.61
N GLY A 452 -41.95 26.10 18.64
CA GLY A 452 -41.10 24.95 18.65
C GLY A 452 -40.83 24.43 20.05
N GLY A 453 -41.86 24.19 20.79
CA GLY A 453 -41.77 23.05 21.69
C GLY A 453 -41.60 21.83 20.81
N GLY A 454 -40.42 21.63 20.23
CA GLY A 454 -40.11 20.56 19.32
C GLY A 454 -39.19 19.56 19.93
N GLN A 455 -39.12 18.42 19.33
CA GLN A 455 -38.07 17.46 19.61
C GLN A 455 -36.76 17.97 19.00
N THR A 456 -35.73 18.20 19.83
CA THR A 456 -34.37 18.33 19.33
C THR A 456 -33.82 16.93 19.23
N SER A 457 -33.67 16.40 18.01
CA SER A 457 -32.87 15.21 17.79
C SER A 457 -31.40 15.63 17.83
N GLY A 458 -30.69 15.21 18.83
CA GLY A 458 -29.22 15.23 18.78
C GLY A 458 -28.78 14.23 17.73
N GLY A 459 -28.44 14.70 16.52
CA GLY A 459 -27.98 13.85 15.42
C GLY A 459 -26.57 13.31 15.60
N THR A 460 -25.95 13.47 16.75
CA THR A 460 -24.63 12.95 17.07
C THR A 460 -24.67 12.24 18.41
N ALA A 461 -24.02 11.11 18.47
CA ALA A 461 -23.74 10.45 19.73
C ALA A 461 -23.03 11.46 20.66
N LEU A 462 -23.66 11.79 21.76
CA LEU A 462 -23.04 12.63 22.77
C LEU A 462 -22.06 11.76 23.56
N GLU A 463 -20.79 12.09 23.48
CA GLU A 463 -19.83 11.51 24.41
C GLU A 463 -20.18 12.01 25.82
N SER A 464 -20.44 11.09 26.74
CA SER A 464 -20.50 11.45 28.12
C SER A 464 -19.08 11.78 28.58
N SER A 465 -18.86 13.02 28.98
CA SER A 465 -17.59 13.39 29.57
C SER A 465 -17.30 12.51 30.81
N ASN A 466 -16.05 12.13 30.97
CA ASN A 466 -15.56 11.33 32.08
C ASN A 466 -15.73 11.98 33.48
N VAL A 467 -16.29 13.11 33.54
CA VAL A 467 -16.48 13.80 34.80
C VAL A 467 -17.87 13.46 35.29
N LEU A 468 -17.93 12.45 36.10
CA LEU A 468 -18.99 12.41 37.07
C LEU A 468 -19.00 13.79 37.76
N PRO A 469 -20.14 14.47 37.87
CA PRO A 469 -20.22 15.70 38.65
C PRO A 469 -19.58 15.41 39.98
N SER A 470 -18.67 16.26 40.39
CA SER A 470 -17.94 16.09 41.64
C SER A 470 -18.93 15.74 42.73
N GLU A 471 -18.61 14.76 43.49
CA GLU A 471 -19.35 14.32 44.66
C GLU A 471 -19.48 15.44 45.67
N THR A 472 -20.33 16.39 45.44
CA THR A 472 -20.93 17.12 46.54
C THR A 472 -22.21 16.38 46.87
N ASN A 473 -22.12 15.51 47.87
CA ASN A 473 -23.17 14.69 48.43
C ASN A 473 -23.54 13.40 47.68
N GLY A 474 -22.62 12.79 46.96
CA GLY A 474 -22.74 11.39 46.57
C GLY A 474 -23.80 11.06 45.54
N GLN A 475 -24.21 11.99 44.69
CA GLN A 475 -25.21 11.71 43.69
C GLN A 475 -24.97 12.50 42.41
N ALA A 476 -24.15 11.96 41.58
CA ALA A 476 -24.14 12.31 40.18
C ALA A 476 -25.25 11.53 39.47
N VAL A 477 -26.44 12.10 39.43
CA VAL A 477 -27.58 11.41 38.88
C VAL A 477 -27.89 11.90 37.48
N HIS A 478 -27.57 11.09 36.49
CA HIS A 478 -28.22 11.19 35.20
C HIS A 478 -28.79 9.81 34.83
N ASN A 479 -29.96 9.84 34.25
CA ASN A 479 -30.70 8.64 33.94
C ASN A 479 -30.39 8.21 32.50
N HIS A 480 -29.79 7.05 32.36
CA HIS A 480 -29.53 6.42 31.06
C HIS A 480 -30.65 5.54 30.56
N GLY A 481 -31.85 5.71 31.05
CA GLY A 481 -32.98 4.86 30.71
C GLY A 481 -32.96 3.49 31.41
N ILE A 482 -32.10 3.34 32.42
CA ILE A 482 -32.05 2.12 33.23
C ILE A 482 -33.09 2.23 34.34
N SER A 483 -33.86 1.18 34.52
CA SER A 483 -34.91 1.19 35.52
C SER A 483 -34.32 1.33 36.94
N GLN A 484 -35.15 1.87 37.84
CA GLN A 484 -34.77 2.20 39.20
C GLN A 484 -34.19 1.04 40.06
N HIS A 485 -34.33 -0.17 39.55
CA HIS A 485 -33.83 -1.37 40.23
C HIS A 485 -32.86 -2.18 39.41
N ALA A 486 -32.26 -1.59 38.37
CA ALA A 486 -31.28 -2.30 37.57
C ALA A 486 -29.94 -2.42 38.33
N ARG A 487 -29.46 -3.63 38.46
CA ARG A 487 -28.15 -3.91 39.05
C ARG A 487 -27.11 -3.72 37.97
N LEU A 488 -26.23 -2.76 38.18
CA LEU A 488 -25.27 -2.33 37.16
C LEU A 488 -23.89 -2.98 37.32
N ALA A 489 -23.50 -3.31 38.52
CA ALA A 489 -22.20 -3.94 38.77
C ALA A 489 -22.15 -4.71 40.09
N THR A 490 -21.25 -5.65 40.17
CA THR A 490 -20.86 -6.33 41.40
C THR A 490 -19.47 -5.80 41.79
N THR A 491 -19.31 -5.39 43.01
CA THR A 491 -17.99 -5.01 43.54
C THR A 491 -17.09 -6.24 43.71
N SER A 492 -15.79 -6.03 43.84
CA SER A 492 -14.80 -7.12 43.98
C SER A 492 -15.01 -8.00 45.20
N ASP A 493 -15.85 -7.61 46.16
CA ASP A 493 -16.28 -8.37 47.34
C ASP A 493 -17.62 -9.10 47.13
N GLY A 494 -18.15 -9.12 45.92
CA GLY A 494 -19.34 -9.86 45.54
C GLY A 494 -20.67 -9.19 45.90
N LYS A 495 -20.65 -7.94 46.38
CA LYS A 495 -21.87 -7.18 46.64
C LYS A 495 -22.37 -6.48 45.39
N THR A 496 -23.67 -6.53 45.18
CA THR A 496 -24.33 -5.86 44.09
C THR A 496 -24.68 -4.43 44.52
N VAL A 497 -24.32 -3.47 43.71
CA VAL A 497 -24.67 -2.07 43.92
C VAL A 497 -26.01 -1.81 43.23
N ASP A 498 -26.99 -1.45 44.01
CA ASP A 498 -28.29 -1.02 43.50
C ASP A 498 -28.25 0.50 43.35
N GLY A 499 -28.49 0.99 42.17
CA GLY A 499 -28.52 2.43 41.94
C GLY A 499 -28.43 2.82 40.49
N TYR A 500 -28.55 4.11 40.25
CA TYR A 500 -28.37 4.72 38.92
C TYR A 500 -26.93 5.09 38.62
N GLU A 501 -26.00 4.49 39.31
CA GLU A 501 -24.60 4.78 39.08
C GLU A 501 -24.13 4.07 37.80
N THR A 502 -23.73 4.85 36.85
CA THR A 502 -22.97 4.34 35.72
C THR A 502 -21.53 4.23 36.18
N PHE A 503 -21.11 3.03 36.51
CA PHE A 503 -19.69 2.80 36.77
C PHE A 503 -18.94 2.83 35.47
N ILE A 504 -18.38 3.95 35.17
CA ILE A 504 -17.48 4.10 34.05
C ILE A 504 -16.06 3.94 34.57
N TRP A 505 -15.67 2.70 34.71
CA TRP A 505 -14.29 2.37 35.05
C TRP A 505 -13.33 2.59 33.90
N SER A 506 -13.84 2.74 32.69
CA SER A 506 -13.08 2.69 31.45
C SER A 506 -13.10 3.95 30.61
N GLY A 507 -13.56 5.07 31.12
CA GLY A 507 -13.51 6.31 30.36
C GLY A 507 -14.79 6.67 29.61
N ALA A 508 -14.66 7.52 28.62
CA ALA A 508 -15.77 8.06 27.86
C ALA A 508 -16.58 6.97 27.17
N HIS A 509 -17.88 7.07 27.22
CA HIS A 509 -18.79 6.23 26.44
C HIS A 509 -19.75 7.11 25.63
N THR A 510 -20.23 6.57 24.55
CA THR A 510 -21.17 7.25 23.66
C THR A 510 -22.60 6.81 23.96
N HIS A 511 -23.50 7.77 23.96
CA HIS A 511 -24.92 7.50 24.04
C HIS A 511 -25.52 7.41 22.65
N PRO A 512 -26.47 6.51 22.41
CA PRO A 512 -27.26 6.54 21.18
C PRO A 512 -27.98 7.89 21.06
N ALA A 513 -28.19 8.34 19.84
CA ALA A 513 -28.96 9.53 19.57
C ALA A 513 -30.35 9.43 20.26
N HIS A 514 -30.68 10.41 21.03
CA HIS A 514 -31.98 10.50 21.71
C HIS A 514 -32.58 11.88 21.52
N THR A 515 -33.87 11.96 21.69
CA THR A 515 -34.61 13.20 21.54
C THR A 515 -35.07 13.72 22.88
N HIS A 516 -34.82 15.00 23.12
CA HIS A 516 -35.41 15.70 24.24
C HIS A 516 -36.67 16.42 23.78
N ARG A 517 -37.76 16.23 24.50
CA ARG A 517 -38.97 16.98 24.27
C ARG A 517 -38.97 18.21 25.16
N ILE A 518 -38.84 19.37 24.55
CA ILE A 518 -38.96 20.63 25.24
C ILE A 518 -40.43 21.06 25.15
N SER A 519 -41.08 21.22 26.28
CA SER A 519 -42.46 21.72 26.31
C SER A 519 -42.51 23.14 25.77
N ALA A 520 -43.57 23.45 25.06
CA ALA A 520 -43.81 24.82 24.63
C ALA A 520 -43.83 25.75 25.84
N HIS A 521 -43.10 26.82 25.75
CA HIS A 521 -43.07 27.87 26.76
C HIS A 521 -43.26 29.23 26.09
N THR A 522 -43.70 30.16 26.86
CA THR A 522 -43.98 31.51 26.39
C THR A 522 -42.98 32.46 27.04
N HIS A 523 -42.47 33.37 26.24
CA HIS A 523 -41.72 34.52 26.74
C HIS A 523 -42.63 35.73 26.69
N GLU A 524 -42.73 36.42 27.79
CA GLU A 524 -43.40 37.74 27.81
C GLU A 524 -42.38 38.79 27.37
N VAL A 525 -42.68 39.46 26.29
CA VAL A 525 -41.97 40.64 25.84
C VAL A 525 -42.82 41.84 26.17
N TYR A 526 -42.35 42.63 27.10
CA TYR A 526 -43.09 43.86 27.50
C TYR A 526 -43.13 44.86 26.36
N ASP A 527 -44.24 45.57 26.26
CA ASP A 527 -44.37 46.68 25.32
C ASP A 527 -43.29 47.71 25.58
N HIS A 528 -42.60 48.09 24.56
CA HIS A 528 -41.60 49.15 24.61
C HIS A 528 -41.80 50.10 23.42
N THR A 529 -41.43 51.34 23.64
CA THR A 529 -41.57 52.36 22.60
C THR A 529 -40.21 52.86 22.16
N HIS A 530 -40.04 52.96 20.85
CA HIS A 530 -38.90 53.64 20.27
C HIS A 530 -39.30 55.05 19.83
N THR A 531 -38.57 56.05 20.32
CA THR A 531 -38.75 57.42 19.86
C THR A 531 -37.83 57.69 18.68
N VAL A 532 -38.38 57.79 17.49
CA VAL A 532 -37.65 58.22 16.31
C VAL A 532 -37.89 59.70 16.10
N ARG A 533 -36.84 60.51 16.21
CA ARG A 533 -36.94 61.96 15.94
C ARG A 533 -37.31 62.18 14.47
N ALA A 534 -38.18 63.18 14.23
CA ALA A 534 -38.48 63.58 12.87
C ALA A 534 -37.23 63.98 12.13
N HIS A 535 -37.03 63.48 10.97
CA HIS A 535 -35.93 63.80 10.09
C HIS A 535 -36.44 63.89 8.64
N THR A 536 -35.74 64.66 7.86
CA THR A 536 -36.05 64.84 6.45
C THR A 536 -34.93 64.28 5.59
N HIS A 537 -35.29 63.54 4.57
CA HIS A 537 -34.39 63.12 3.54
C HIS A 537 -34.61 63.99 2.29
N THR A 538 -33.59 64.62 1.80
CA THR A 538 -33.64 65.31 0.52
C THR A 538 -33.11 64.37 -0.58
N VAL A 539 -34.03 63.89 -1.39
CA VAL A 539 -33.67 63.08 -2.56
C VAL A 539 -33.62 64.04 -3.76
N LYS A 540 -32.44 64.16 -4.38
CA LYS A 540 -32.30 64.96 -5.62
C LYS A 540 -33.06 64.26 -6.73
N ASP A 541 -33.58 65.08 -7.64
CA ASP A 541 -34.22 64.59 -8.86
C ASP A 541 -33.24 63.68 -9.61
N HIS A 542 -33.70 62.51 -9.93
CA HIS A 542 -32.94 61.56 -10.72
C HIS A 542 -33.88 60.80 -11.64
N THR A 543 -33.32 60.36 -12.75
CA THR A 543 -34.06 59.56 -13.72
C THR A 543 -33.49 58.16 -13.74
N HIS A 544 -34.35 57.17 -13.70
CA HIS A 544 -34.00 55.80 -13.94
C HIS A 544 -34.25 55.47 -15.40
N THR A 545 -33.21 55.04 -16.11
CA THR A 545 -33.37 54.44 -17.43
C THR A 545 -33.53 52.96 -17.26
N VAL A 546 -34.73 52.49 -17.43
CA VAL A 546 -35.02 51.03 -17.42
C VAL A 546 -34.94 50.60 -18.88
N LYS A 547 -34.01 49.72 -19.19
CA LYS A 547 -33.98 49.09 -20.51
C LYS A 547 -35.26 48.30 -20.71
N ASP A 548 -35.71 48.28 -21.96
CA ASP A 548 -36.89 47.50 -22.29
C ASP A 548 -36.75 46.08 -21.79
N HIS A 549 -37.72 45.65 -21.12
CA HIS A 549 -37.90 44.29 -20.70
C HIS A 549 -39.38 43.91 -20.87
N THR A 550 -39.63 42.73 -21.26
CA THR A 550 -41.00 42.24 -21.34
C THR A 550 -41.15 41.07 -20.39
N HIS A 551 -42.30 40.96 -19.86
CA HIS A 551 -42.75 39.78 -19.14
C HIS A 551 -43.60 38.88 -20.04
N ALA A 552 -43.69 39.19 -21.33
CA ALA A 552 -44.35 38.31 -22.28
C ALA A 552 -43.45 37.16 -22.62
N ILE A 553 -43.91 35.96 -22.35
CA ILE A 553 -43.23 34.71 -22.68
C ILE A 553 -44.08 34.05 -23.76
N GLU A 554 -43.45 33.72 -24.86
CA GLU A 554 -44.07 32.93 -25.94
C GLU A 554 -43.68 31.46 -25.72
N PHE A 555 -44.70 30.62 -25.57
CA PHE A 555 -44.49 29.18 -25.42
C PHE A 555 -44.42 28.51 -26.79
N GLY A 556 -43.39 27.66 -26.97
CA GLY A 556 -43.15 26.94 -28.21
C GLY A 556 -41.92 26.06 -28.08
N ILE A 557 -41.57 25.38 -29.15
CA ILE A 557 -40.30 24.64 -29.24
C ILE A 557 -39.32 25.52 -30.01
N TYR A 558 -38.30 26.02 -29.33
CA TYR A 558 -37.25 26.83 -29.89
C TYR A 558 -35.97 26.02 -29.98
N GLU A 559 -35.38 25.91 -31.16
CA GLU A 559 -34.11 25.25 -31.37
C GLU A 559 -33.03 26.30 -31.64
N GLY A 560 -31.90 26.20 -30.93
CA GLY A 560 -30.73 27.00 -31.09
C GLY A 560 -29.71 26.38 -32.09
N GLN A 561 -28.50 26.92 -32.06
CA GLN A 561 -27.41 26.35 -32.82
C GLN A 561 -26.86 25.10 -32.10
N ARG A 562 -26.07 24.32 -32.83
CA ARG A 562 -25.30 23.22 -32.26
C ARG A 562 -23.88 23.67 -31.99
N ALA A 563 -23.28 23.16 -30.93
CA ALA A 563 -21.85 23.27 -30.72
C ALA A 563 -21.08 22.42 -31.75
N SER A 564 -19.89 22.86 -32.06
CA SER A 564 -18.96 22.12 -32.91
C SER A 564 -17.83 21.49 -32.12
N LYS A 565 -17.52 22.07 -30.96
CA LYS A 565 -16.42 21.67 -30.06
C LYS A 565 -16.84 21.83 -28.62
N ALA A 566 -16.16 21.07 -27.77
CA ALA A 566 -16.29 21.27 -26.31
C ALA A 566 -14.95 21.04 -25.62
N THR A 567 -14.73 21.81 -24.57
CA THR A 567 -13.68 21.52 -23.59
C THR A 567 -14.22 20.52 -22.57
N ILE A 568 -13.48 19.44 -22.36
CA ILE A 568 -13.87 18.38 -21.42
C ILE A 568 -12.91 18.42 -20.26
N LYS A 569 -13.43 18.41 -19.06
CA LYS A 569 -12.63 18.31 -17.82
C LYS A 569 -13.11 17.10 -17.01
N VAL A 570 -12.15 16.33 -16.50
CA VAL A 570 -12.39 15.18 -15.62
C VAL A 570 -11.64 15.45 -14.32
N ASP A 571 -12.37 15.51 -13.21
CA ASP A 571 -11.85 15.91 -11.90
C ASP A 571 -11.00 17.19 -11.95
N GLY A 572 -11.44 18.15 -12.77
CA GLY A 572 -10.77 19.43 -12.98
C GLY A 572 -9.57 19.38 -13.95
N LYS A 573 -9.14 18.21 -14.41
CA LYS A 573 -8.10 18.07 -15.42
C LYS A 573 -8.69 18.16 -16.81
N GLU A 574 -8.15 19.04 -17.65
CA GLU A 574 -8.61 19.21 -19.03
C GLU A 574 -8.07 18.09 -19.94
N ILE A 575 -8.96 17.50 -20.71
CA ILE A 575 -8.60 16.55 -21.76
C ILE A 575 -8.13 17.33 -23.00
N PRO A 576 -6.99 16.99 -23.64
CA PRO A 576 -6.61 17.55 -24.91
C PRO A 576 -7.74 17.39 -25.93
N ALA A 577 -7.94 18.40 -26.78
CA ALA A 577 -9.04 18.43 -27.75
C ALA A 577 -9.10 17.11 -28.55
N PRO A 578 -10.15 16.32 -28.40
CA PRO A 578 -10.24 15.02 -29.03
C PRO A 578 -10.51 15.20 -30.54
N SER A 579 -9.97 14.31 -31.36
CA SER A 579 -10.29 14.24 -32.79
C SER A 579 -11.71 13.73 -33.07
N SER A 580 -12.29 13.02 -32.12
CA SER A 580 -13.66 12.50 -32.13
C SER A 580 -14.23 12.54 -30.73
N TYR A 581 -15.51 12.84 -30.61
CA TYR A 581 -16.25 12.83 -29.35
C TYR A 581 -16.84 11.44 -29.01
N SER A 582 -16.35 10.39 -29.67
CA SER A 582 -16.73 9.00 -29.41
C SER A 582 -15.56 8.22 -28.85
N ASN A 583 -15.83 7.41 -27.83
CA ASN A 583 -14.87 6.51 -27.17
C ASN A 583 -13.63 7.23 -26.59
N ILE A 584 -13.84 8.40 -26.00
CA ILE A 584 -12.77 9.14 -25.32
C ILE A 584 -12.42 8.40 -24.04
N ASP A 585 -11.20 7.88 -23.92
CA ASP A 585 -10.71 7.26 -22.70
C ASP A 585 -10.43 8.31 -21.64
N ILE A 586 -11.20 8.26 -20.54
CA ILE A 586 -11.10 9.21 -19.42
C ILE A 586 -10.38 8.66 -18.20
N VAL A 587 -9.96 7.38 -18.20
CA VAL A 587 -9.36 6.72 -17.02
C VAL A 587 -8.15 7.49 -16.50
N LYS A 588 -7.24 7.92 -17.39
CA LYS A 588 -6.00 8.63 -17.03
C LYS A 588 -6.22 10.04 -16.46
N TYR A 589 -7.41 10.59 -16.56
CA TYR A 589 -7.75 11.94 -16.05
C TYR A 589 -8.46 11.90 -14.71
N LEU A 590 -8.93 10.72 -14.26
CA LEU A 590 -9.54 10.56 -12.95
C LEU A 590 -8.57 10.90 -11.83
N ALA A 591 -9.11 11.42 -10.74
CA ALA A 591 -8.29 11.75 -9.57
C ALA A 591 -7.72 10.49 -8.92
N THR A 592 -6.44 10.56 -8.57
CA THR A 592 -5.69 9.48 -7.92
C THR A 592 -5.40 9.79 -6.46
N ASP A 593 -5.14 8.75 -5.69
CA ASP A 593 -4.62 8.83 -4.31
C ASP A 593 -3.08 8.99 -4.30
N SER A 594 -2.48 8.97 -3.13
CA SER A 594 -1.03 9.10 -2.95
C SER A 594 -0.23 7.91 -3.51
N SER A 595 -0.89 6.76 -3.74
CA SER A 595 -0.27 5.56 -4.32
C SER A 595 -0.46 5.46 -5.85
N GLY A 596 -1.06 6.50 -6.48
CA GLY A 596 -1.35 6.54 -7.92
C GLY A 596 -2.57 5.74 -8.34
N LYS A 597 -3.26 5.12 -7.40
CA LYS A 597 -4.52 4.43 -7.69
C LYS A 597 -5.65 5.44 -7.82
N ILE A 598 -6.56 5.19 -8.74
CA ILE A 598 -7.77 6.00 -8.88
C ILE A 598 -8.53 5.97 -7.55
N ARG A 599 -8.95 7.13 -7.09
CA ARG A 599 -9.68 7.26 -5.82
C ARG A 599 -10.95 6.42 -5.85
N ARG A 600 -11.15 5.63 -4.81
CA ARG A 600 -12.35 4.81 -4.59
C ARG A 600 -13.18 5.38 -3.47
N ASN A 601 -14.40 4.91 -3.31
CA ASN A 601 -15.38 5.44 -2.38
C ASN A 601 -15.56 6.96 -2.54
N SER A 602 -15.51 7.42 -3.78
CA SER A 602 -15.51 8.85 -4.12
C SER A 602 -16.28 9.14 -5.40
N TRP A 603 -16.76 10.38 -5.48
CA TRP A 603 -17.36 10.92 -6.68
C TRP A 603 -16.30 11.53 -7.58
N HIS A 604 -16.38 11.24 -8.86
CA HIS A 604 -15.58 11.83 -9.93
C HIS A 604 -16.49 12.67 -10.82
N SER A 605 -16.02 13.85 -11.22
CA SER A 605 -16.80 14.78 -12.01
C SER A 605 -16.31 14.86 -13.45
N ILE A 606 -17.25 14.84 -14.39
CA ILE A 606 -17.01 15.15 -15.80
C ILE A 606 -17.75 16.42 -16.13
N GLU A 607 -17.06 17.43 -16.65
CA GLU A 607 -17.61 18.70 -17.07
C GLU A 607 -17.36 18.90 -18.57
N ILE A 608 -18.41 19.26 -19.31
CA ILE A 608 -18.37 19.47 -20.75
C ILE A 608 -18.83 20.90 -21.03
N LEU A 609 -17.92 21.71 -21.55
CA LEU A 609 -18.14 23.12 -21.89
C LEU A 609 -18.16 23.25 -23.42
N PRO A 610 -19.32 23.33 -24.06
CA PRO A 610 -19.39 23.52 -25.51
C PRO A 610 -19.00 24.96 -25.93
N ASP A 611 -18.57 25.12 -27.18
CA ASP A 611 -18.22 26.40 -27.76
C ASP A 611 -19.43 27.31 -28.03
N ASN A 612 -20.62 26.71 -28.13
CA ASN A 612 -21.90 27.41 -28.28
C ASN A 612 -22.96 26.76 -27.38
N MET A 613 -24.00 27.52 -27.06
CA MET A 613 -25.16 26.97 -26.34
C MET A 613 -25.72 25.76 -27.10
N SER A 614 -25.74 24.63 -26.47
CA SER A 614 -26.14 23.36 -27.05
C SER A 614 -26.75 22.45 -26.00
N ARG A 615 -27.54 21.49 -26.44
CA ARG A 615 -27.88 20.36 -25.62
C ARG A 615 -26.78 19.29 -25.80
N ILE A 616 -26.20 18.89 -24.70
CA ILE A 616 -25.21 17.83 -24.64
C ILE A 616 -25.92 16.55 -24.26
N VAL A 617 -25.79 15.52 -25.10
CA VAL A 617 -26.20 14.16 -24.79
C VAL A 617 -24.95 13.32 -24.67
N GLY A 618 -24.78 12.64 -23.57
CA GLY A 618 -23.57 11.89 -23.34
C GLY A 618 -23.82 10.56 -22.63
N ALA A 619 -22.87 9.66 -22.80
CA ALA A 619 -22.85 8.40 -22.12
C ALA A 619 -21.42 8.05 -21.72
N VAL A 620 -21.25 7.56 -20.50
CA VAL A 620 -19.99 6.95 -20.04
C VAL A 620 -20.20 5.46 -19.91
N PHE A 621 -19.44 4.70 -20.70
CA PHE A 621 -19.33 3.26 -20.55
C PHE A 621 -18.17 2.95 -19.62
N ALA A 622 -18.44 2.33 -18.49
CA ALA A 622 -17.46 1.90 -17.50
C ALA A 622 -17.41 0.37 -17.43
N GLN A 623 -16.22 -0.18 -17.57
CA GLN A 623 -15.95 -1.59 -17.33
C GLN A 623 -14.96 -1.68 -16.15
N THR A 624 -15.44 -2.21 -15.04
CA THR A 624 -14.68 -2.32 -13.81
C THR A 624 -14.59 -3.78 -13.37
N PHE A 625 -13.48 -4.15 -12.79
CA PHE A 625 -13.35 -5.41 -12.08
C PHE A 625 -13.56 -5.16 -10.60
N CYS A 626 -14.58 -5.78 -10.04
CA CYS A 626 -14.96 -5.62 -8.65
C CYS A 626 -14.67 -6.90 -7.87
N ASN A 627 -14.19 -6.76 -6.65
CA ASN A 627 -14.13 -7.89 -5.72
C ASN A 627 -15.55 -8.19 -5.23
N SER A 628 -16.02 -9.40 -5.47
CA SER A 628 -17.25 -9.88 -4.86
C SER A 628 -16.95 -10.10 -3.38
N ARG A 629 -17.46 -9.27 -2.49
CA ARG A 629 -17.54 -9.61 -1.08
C ARG A 629 -18.44 -10.84 -0.96
N GLY A 630 -17.86 -12.03 -1.04
CA GLY A 630 -18.54 -13.28 -0.78
C GLY A 630 -18.98 -13.30 0.67
N GLY A 631 -20.25 -13.23 0.90
CA GLY A 631 -20.86 -13.13 2.21
C GLY A 631 -21.83 -11.97 2.24
N GLY A 632 -22.85 -12.02 1.41
CA GLY A 632 -24.02 -11.18 1.61
C GLY A 632 -24.72 -11.62 2.88
N ASP A 633 -24.61 -10.84 3.93
CA ASP A 633 -25.64 -10.79 4.93
C ASP A 633 -26.87 -10.14 4.26
N TYR A 634 -27.75 -10.98 3.76
CA TYR A 634 -29.11 -10.58 3.37
C TYR A 634 -30.01 -10.72 4.60
#